data_9bed9798fe18bc6c4b8a0c958790b0c6
#
_entry.id   9bed9798fe18bc6c4b8a0c958790b0c6
#
_cell.length_a   1.000
_cell.length_b   1.000
_cell.length_c   1.000
_cell.angle_alpha   90.00
_cell.angle_beta   90.00
_cell.angle_gamma   90.00
#
_symmetry.space_group_name_H-M   'P 1'
#
loop_
_entity.id
_entity.type
_entity.pdbx_description
1 polymer ?
#
loop_
_entity_poly.entity_id
_entity_poly.type
_entity_poly.pdbx_seq_one_letter_code
_entity_poly.pdbx_strand_id
1 'polypeptide(L)'
;MKVFKRIFVFLLIISLSFIPFAVYSETVSAREIEELSHNFFRLHIRANSDSEEDQALKLKVRDDILEYTTNLLSSCSDKTEAMRLVSANTEKIEQIAKKRILAEGYGYGVRASVRREYFERREYDGFFLPAGEYDSLIVELGS
;
A
#
# COMPACT_ATOMS: atom_id res chain seq x y z
N MET A 1 -5.62 -50.57 -25.69
CA MET A 1 -4.71 -50.59 -24.52
C MET A 1 -3.61 -49.54 -24.55
N LYS A 2 -2.94 -49.31 -25.65
CA LYS A 2 -1.84 -48.29 -25.75
C LYS A 2 -2.35 -46.82 -25.65
N VAL A 3 -3.55 -46.54 -26.15
CA VAL A 3 -4.17 -45.19 -26.12
C VAL A 3 -4.63 -44.84 -24.71
N PHE A 4 -5.21 -45.79 -23.98
CA PHE A 4 -5.63 -45.59 -22.59
C PHE A 4 -4.47 -45.34 -21.65
N LYS A 5 -3.31 -45.97 -21.85
CA LYS A 5 -2.10 -45.71 -21.08
C LYS A 5 -1.53 -44.32 -21.31
N ARG A 6 -1.61 -43.82 -22.56
CA ARG A 6 -1.15 -42.45 -22.90
C ARG A 6 -2.07 -41.36 -22.28
N ILE A 7 -3.36 -41.58 -22.29
CA ILE A 7 -4.34 -40.65 -21.67
C ILE A 7 -4.16 -40.64 -20.16
N PHE A 8 -3.93 -41.79 -19.52
CA PHE A 8 -3.73 -41.88 -18.07
C PHE A 8 -2.44 -41.18 -17.62
N VAL A 9 -1.36 -41.31 -18.38
CA VAL A 9 -0.08 -40.62 -18.13
C VAL A 9 -0.25 -39.10 -18.33
N PHE A 10 -1.04 -38.66 -19.33
CA PHE A 10 -1.31 -37.26 -19.58
C PHE A 10 -2.15 -36.60 -18.47
N LEU A 11 -3.16 -37.30 -17.96
CA LEU A 11 -3.96 -36.86 -16.82
C LEU A 11 -3.16 -36.81 -15.52
N LEU A 12 -2.20 -37.71 -15.34
CA LEU A 12 -1.31 -37.74 -14.16
C LEU A 12 -0.30 -36.59 -14.19
N ILE A 13 0.18 -36.20 -15.36
CA ILE A 13 1.08 -35.04 -15.54
C ILE A 13 0.31 -33.73 -15.30
N ILE A 14 -0.95 -33.62 -15.75
CA ILE A 14 -1.80 -32.44 -15.51
C ILE A 14 -2.13 -32.33 -14.02
N SER A 15 -2.38 -33.44 -13.32
CA SER A 15 -2.65 -33.40 -11.87
C SER A 15 -1.41 -33.05 -11.05
N LEU A 16 -0.21 -33.45 -11.50
CA LEU A 16 1.04 -33.11 -10.82
C LEU A 16 1.46 -31.64 -11.05
N SER A 17 1.05 -31.02 -12.18
CA SER A 17 1.37 -29.61 -12.45
C SER A 17 0.41 -28.64 -11.74
N PHE A 18 -0.75 -29.11 -11.28
CA PHE A 18 -1.72 -28.28 -10.56
C PHE A 18 -1.44 -28.19 -9.04
N ILE A 19 -0.78 -29.21 -8.47
CA ILE A 19 -0.47 -29.25 -7.03
C ILE A 19 0.54 -28.16 -6.60
N PRO A 20 1.63 -27.86 -7.34
CA PRO A 20 2.57 -26.83 -6.92
C PRO A 20 2.03 -25.39 -7.07
N PHE A 21 1.07 -25.14 -7.96
CA PHE A 21 0.51 -23.79 -8.12
C PHE A 21 -0.45 -23.40 -7.00
N ALA A 22 -1.24 -24.34 -6.48
CA ALA A 22 -2.14 -24.11 -5.36
C ALA A 22 -1.39 -23.97 -4.02
N VAL A 23 -0.24 -24.64 -3.85
CA VAL A 23 0.60 -24.56 -2.65
C VAL A 23 1.50 -23.32 -2.66
N TYR A 24 1.82 -22.78 -3.82
CA TYR A 24 2.69 -21.59 -3.95
C TYR A 24 1.98 -20.27 -3.63
N SER A 25 0.67 -20.25 -3.53
CA SER A 25 -0.10 -19.03 -3.27
C SER A 25 -0.37 -18.72 -1.79
N GLU A 26 0.02 -19.59 -0.84
CA GLU A 26 -0.43 -19.47 0.54
C GLU A 26 0.67 -19.26 1.61
N THR A 27 1.94 -19.32 1.27
CA THR A 27 2.97 -19.15 2.31
C THR A 27 4.00 -18.08 1.95
N VAL A 28 3.58 -16.82 2.02
CA VAL A 28 4.57 -15.77 2.27
C VAL A 28 5.07 -16.01 3.70
N SER A 29 6.32 -16.39 3.86
CA SER A 29 6.88 -16.69 5.17
C SER A 29 6.91 -15.42 6.03
N ALA A 30 6.85 -15.58 7.36
CA ALA A 30 6.99 -14.43 8.28
C ALA A 30 8.27 -13.61 8.01
N ARG A 31 9.30 -14.25 7.49
CA ARG A 31 10.57 -13.65 7.10
C ARG A 31 10.46 -12.75 5.86
N GLU A 32 9.70 -13.18 4.85
CA GLU A 32 9.42 -12.37 3.65
C GLU A 32 8.53 -11.17 3.98
N ILE A 33 7.57 -11.34 4.90
CA ILE A 33 6.74 -10.23 5.41
C ILE A 33 7.63 -9.22 6.13
N GLU A 34 8.57 -9.67 6.95
CA GLU A 34 9.51 -8.83 7.66
C GLU A 34 10.44 -8.07 6.70
N GLU A 35 11.01 -8.73 5.69
CA GLU A 35 11.83 -8.09 4.66
C GLU A 35 11.04 -7.05 3.86
N LEU A 36 9.80 -7.36 3.46
CA LEU A 36 8.94 -6.41 2.74
C LEU A 36 8.59 -5.21 3.63
N SER A 37 8.25 -5.44 4.90
CA SER A 37 7.96 -4.34 5.83
C SER A 37 9.15 -3.43 6.08
N HIS A 38 10.37 -3.97 6.01
CA HIS A 38 11.60 -3.19 6.10
C HIS A 38 11.87 -2.32 4.86
N ASN A 39 11.42 -2.74 3.68
CA ASN A 39 11.72 -2.06 2.42
C ASN A 39 10.65 -1.07 1.98
N PHE A 40 9.40 -1.22 2.44
CA PHE A 40 8.29 -0.36 2.05
C PHE A 40 7.98 0.70 3.11
N PHE A 41 7.85 1.94 2.65
CA PHE A 41 7.28 3.05 3.38
C PHE A 41 5.94 3.42 2.74
N ARG A 42 4.84 3.32 3.50
CA ARG A 42 3.49 3.41 2.95
C ARG A 42 2.87 4.78 3.18
N LEU A 43 1.97 5.18 2.27
CA LEU A 43 1.08 6.31 2.46
C LEU A 43 -0.33 5.79 2.78
N HIS A 44 -0.90 6.26 3.89
CA HIS A 44 -2.27 5.96 4.28
C HIS A 44 -3.04 7.27 4.57
N ILE A 45 -4.06 7.55 3.77
CA ILE A 45 -4.94 8.69 3.99
C ILE A 45 -6.27 8.17 4.52
N ARG A 46 -6.69 8.68 5.65
CA ARG A 46 -7.97 8.39 6.29
C ARG A 46 -8.96 9.51 5.99
N ALA A 47 -10.08 9.17 5.37
CA ALA A 47 -11.17 10.10 5.13
C ALA A 47 -11.85 10.47 6.46
N ASN A 48 -12.57 11.61 6.47
CA ASN A 48 -13.36 12.03 7.62
C ASN A 48 -14.52 11.07 7.91
N SER A 49 -15.11 10.45 6.88
CA SER A 49 -16.17 9.44 7.00
C SER A 49 -16.16 8.46 5.81
N ASP A 50 -17.09 7.49 5.86
CA ASP A 50 -17.30 6.53 4.77
C ASP A 50 -18.24 7.03 3.68
N SER A 51 -18.68 8.30 3.72
CA SER A 51 -19.51 8.90 2.66
C SER A 51 -18.76 8.95 1.33
N GLU A 52 -19.50 8.92 0.23
CA GLU A 52 -18.91 8.97 -1.13
C GLU A 52 -18.11 10.26 -1.33
N GLU A 53 -18.60 11.39 -0.79
CA GLU A 53 -17.95 12.70 -0.87
C GLU A 53 -16.60 12.70 -0.15
N ASP A 54 -16.56 12.18 1.10
CA ASP A 54 -15.34 12.12 1.89
C ASP A 54 -14.33 11.13 1.29
N GLN A 55 -14.79 10.02 0.71
CA GLN A 55 -13.92 9.08 0.00
C GLN A 55 -13.38 9.70 -1.30
N ALA A 56 -14.17 10.47 -2.04
CA ALA A 56 -13.72 11.20 -3.24
C ALA A 56 -12.69 12.29 -2.87
N LEU A 57 -12.95 13.06 -1.81
CA LEU A 57 -12.03 14.07 -1.29
C LEU A 57 -10.68 13.45 -0.89
N LYS A 58 -10.71 12.32 -0.18
CA LYS A 58 -9.51 11.56 0.19
C LYS A 58 -8.63 11.24 -1.02
N LEU A 59 -9.21 10.84 -2.15
CA LEU A 59 -8.44 10.52 -3.36
C LEU A 59 -7.76 11.75 -3.94
N LYS A 60 -8.42 12.90 -3.95
CA LYS A 60 -7.83 14.17 -4.42
C LYS A 60 -6.68 14.63 -3.52
N VAL A 61 -6.86 14.54 -2.19
CA VAL A 61 -5.81 14.84 -1.22
C VAL A 61 -4.62 13.89 -1.39
N ARG A 62 -4.89 12.60 -1.60
CA ARG A 62 -3.86 11.60 -1.87
C ARG A 62 -3.00 12.01 -3.07
N ASP A 63 -3.62 12.41 -4.16
CA ASP A 63 -2.92 12.73 -5.40
C ASP A 63 -1.99 13.94 -5.23
N ASP A 64 -2.43 14.97 -4.52
CA ASP A 64 -1.60 16.15 -4.21
C ASP A 64 -0.43 15.79 -3.28
N ILE A 65 -0.65 14.94 -2.28
CA ILE A 65 0.42 14.48 -1.37
C ILE A 65 1.41 13.59 -2.12
N LEU A 66 0.95 12.70 -3.01
CA LEU A 66 1.82 11.86 -3.82
C LEU A 66 2.70 12.68 -4.75
N GLU A 67 2.16 13.71 -5.39
CA GLU A 67 2.94 14.62 -6.23
C GLU A 67 4.05 15.30 -5.41
N TYR A 68 3.71 15.85 -4.26
CA TYR A 68 4.69 16.50 -3.38
C TYR A 68 5.75 15.52 -2.87
N THR A 69 5.33 14.38 -2.33
CA THR A 69 6.26 13.40 -1.75
C THR A 69 7.13 12.72 -2.80
N THR A 70 6.64 12.49 -4.01
CA THR A 70 7.45 11.98 -5.13
C THR A 70 8.60 12.94 -5.45
N ASN A 71 8.33 14.24 -5.52
CA ASN A 71 9.37 15.24 -5.73
C ASN A 71 10.34 15.33 -4.55
N LEU A 72 9.81 15.34 -3.33
CA LEU A 72 10.61 15.40 -2.09
C LEU A 72 11.58 14.21 -1.98
N LEU A 73 11.15 13.02 -2.38
CA LEU A 73 11.88 11.77 -2.21
C LEU A 73 12.69 11.36 -3.46
N SER A 74 12.70 12.19 -4.50
CA SER A 74 13.35 11.87 -5.79
C SER A 74 14.86 11.57 -5.70
N SER A 75 15.53 12.09 -4.68
CA SER A 75 16.98 11.90 -4.43
C SER A 75 17.28 10.96 -3.26
N CYS A 76 16.25 10.39 -2.60
CA CYS A 76 16.45 9.48 -1.49
C CYS A 76 17.06 8.15 -1.96
N SER A 77 18.01 7.65 -1.21
CA SER A 77 18.71 6.39 -1.48
C SER A 77 18.07 5.19 -0.75
N ASP A 78 17.41 5.44 0.38
CA ASP A 78 16.84 4.39 1.22
C ASP A 78 15.61 4.86 2.01
N LYS A 79 14.91 3.89 2.61
CA LYS A 79 13.71 4.12 3.40
C LYS A 79 13.95 5.01 4.63
N THR A 80 15.08 4.88 5.30
CA THR A 80 15.39 5.65 6.51
C THR A 80 15.50 7.13 6.19
N GLU A 81 16.17 7.46 5.10
CA GLU A 81 16.25 8.83 4.60
C GLU A 81 14.89 9.36 4.19
N ALA A 82 14.09 8.57 3.47
CA ALA A 82 12.73 8.92 3.08
C ALA A 82 11.86 9.23 4.30
N MET A 83 11.87 8.38 5.33
CA MET A 83 11.12 8.58 6.57
C MET A 83 11.55 9.84 7.30
N ARG A 84 12.85 10.12 7.36
CA ARG A 84 13.40 11.34 7.98
C ARG A 84 12.93 12.59 7.24
N LEU A 85 12.99 12.59 5.91
CA LEU A 85 12.54 13.73 5.11
C LEU A 85 11.04 13.97 5.24
N VAL A 86 10.22 12.90 5.17
CA VAL A 86 8.78 13.02 5.33
C VAL A 86 8.42 13.50 6.73
N SER A 87 9.06 12.97 7.78
CA SER A 87 8.85 13.41 9.17
C SER A 87 9.16 14.90 9.37
N ALA A 88 10.22 15.40 8.72
CA ALA A 88 10.59 16.82 8.77
C ALA A 88 9.63 17.73 7.97
N ASN A 89 8.78 17.15 7.12
CA ASN A 89 7.87 17.88 6.22
C ASN A 89 6.37 17.62 6.52
N THR A 90 6.02 17.05 7.66
CA THR A 90 4.62 16.75 8.01
C THR A 90 3.75 18.00 8.01
N GLU A 91 4.21 19.13 8.54
CA GLU A 91 3.47 20.39 8.49
C GLU A 91 3.17 20.86 7.07
N LYS A 92 4.13 20.68 6.15
CA LYS A 92 3.94 21.02 4.73
C LYS A 92 2.91 20.09 4.08
N ILE A 93 2.93 18.82 4.42
CA ILE A 93 1.95 17.82 3.95
C ILE A 93 0.55 18.18 4.45
N GLU A 94 0.41 18.56 5.72
CA GLU A 94 -0.86 19.06 6.28
C GLU A 94 -1.37 20.30 5.54
N GLN A 95 -0.49 21.25 5.23
CA GLN A 95 -0.86 22.46 4.47
C GLN A 95 -1.35 22.12 3.05
N ILE A 96 -0.71 21.18 2.36
CA ILE A 96 -1.11 20.72 1.03
C ILE A 96 -2.50 20.07 1.11
N ALA A 97 -2.71 19.16 2.04
CA ALA A 97 -4.01 18.52 2.25
C ALA A 97 -5.10 19.55 2.59
N LYS A 98 -4.81 20.47 3.52
CA LYS A 98 -5.76 21.52 3.91
C LYS A 98 -6.12 22.46 2.76
N LYS A 99 -5.15 22.81 1.92
CA LYS A 99 -5.41 23.61 0.71
C LYS A 99 -6.38 22.91 -0.22
N ARG A 100 -6.23 21.61 -0.45
CA ARG A 100 -7.15 20.81 -1.27
C ARG A 100 -8.54 20.76 -0.62
N ILE A 101 -8.62 20.47 0.65
CA ILE A 101 -9.89 20.38 1.40
C ILE A 101 -10.68 21.69 1.28
N LEU A 102 -10.03 22.83 1.48
CA LEU A 102 -10.65 24.14 1.34
C LEU A 102 -11.09 24.45 -0.10
N ALA A 103 -10.28 24.07 -1.09
CA ALA A 103 -10.62 24.25 -2.51
C ALA A 103 -11.84 23.43 -2.94
N GLU A 104 -12.10 22.29 -2.30
CA GLU A 104 -13.28 21.44 -2.52
C GLU A 104 -14.49 21.87 -1.68
N GLY A 105 -14.38 22.95 -0.89
CA GLY A 105 -15.48 23.52 -0.12
C GLY A 105 -15.67 22.92 1.28
N TYR A 106 -14.69 22.16 1.80
CA TYR A 106 -14.74 21.57 3.13
C TYR A 106 -13.89 22.35 4.13
N GLY A 107 -14.19 22.21 5.42
CA GLY A 107 -13.48 22.88 6.51
C GLY A 107 -12.74 21.93 7.46
N TYR A 108 -12.44 20.70 7.01
CA TYR A 108 -11.83 19.68 7.88
C TYR A 108 -10.43 20.06 8.36
N GLY A 109 -10.11 19.65 9.60
CA GLY A 109 -8.74 19.61 10.08
C GLY A 109 -7.94 18.52 9.39
N VAL A 110 -6.62 18.60 9.50
CA VAL A 110 -5.69 17.59 8.98
C VAL A 110 -4.61 17.34 10.01
N ARG A 111 -4.24 16.09 10.18
CA ARG A 111 -3.06 15.68 10.94
C ARG A 111 -2.24 14.70 10.12
N ALA A 112 -0.93 14.97 9.99
CA ALA A 112 0.02 14.07 9.38
C ALA A 112 1.03 13.56 10.41
N SER A 113 1.35 12.28 10.37
CA SER A 113 2.35 11.66 11.25
C SER A 113 3.04 10.50 10.57
N VAL A 114 4.31 10.28 10.90
CA VAL A 114 5.04 9.08 10.51
C VAL A 114 5.04 8.13 11.69
N ARG A 115 4.47 6.94 11.49
CA ARG A 115 4.37 5.91 12.53
C ARG A 115 4.26 4.53 11.93
N ARG A 116 4.51 3.52 12.74
CA ARG A 116 4.27 2.12 12.38
C ARG A 116 2.81 1.78 12.59
N GLU A 117 2.20 1.10 11.60
CA GLU A 117 0.79 0.76 11.61
C GLU A 117 0.55 -0.59 10.92
N TYR A 118 -0.45 -1.34 11.40
CA TYR A 118 -0.88 -2.58 10.77
C TYR A 118 -1.72 -2.30 9.53
N PHE A 119 -1.43 -3.04 8.47
CA PHE A 119 -2.19 -3.01 7.21
C PHE A 119 -2.65 -4.41 6.85
N GLU A 120 -3.88 -4.50 6.34
CA GLU A 120 -4.38 -5.68 5.67
C GLU A 120 -3.62 -5.93 4.36
N ARG A 121 -3.65 -7.19 3.88
CA ARG A 121 -3.12 -7.53 2.56
C ARG A 121 -3.72 -6.63 1.49
N ARG A 122 -2.87 -6.10 0.62
CA ARG A 122 -3.29 -5.26 -0.49
C ARG A 122 -2.64 -5.70 -1.80
N GLU A 123 -3.49 -5.82 -2.82
CA GLU A 123 -3.05 -6.10 -4.17
C GLU A 123 -2.89 -4.79 -4.96
N TYR A 124 -1.84 -4.73 -5.75
CA TYR A 124 -1.51 -3.67 -6.70
C TYR A 124 -1.29 -4.31 -8.06
N ASP A 125 -1.28 -3.49 -9.12
CA ASP A 125 -1.01 -4.01 -10.47
C ASP A 125 0.38 -4.67 -10.53
N GLY A 126 0.38 -6.01 -10.59
CA GLY A 126 1.58 -6.83 -10.75
C GLY A 126 2.28 -7.28 -9.46
N PHE A 127 1.83 -6.87 -8.28
CA PHE A 127 2.37 -7.37 -7.00
C PHE A 127 1.36 -7.21 -5.85
N PHE A 128 1.63 -7.86 -4.72
CA PHE A 128 0.86 -7.65 -3.50
C PHE A 128 1.79 -7.34 -2.31
N LEU A 129 1.27 -6.59 -1.36
CA LEU A 129 1.87 -6.44 -0.05
C LEU A 129 1.09 -7.30 0.95
N PRO A 130 1.75 -8.20 1.67
CA PRO A 130 1.09 -9.02 2.69
C PRO A 130 0.58 -8.17 3.84
N ALA A 131 -0.36 -8.72 4.61
CA ALA A 131 -0.78 -8.12 5.86
C ALA A 131 0.39 -8.07 6.85
N GLY A 132 0.51 -6.97 7.57
CA GLY A 132 1.60 -6.79 8.54
C GLY A 132 1.76 -5.34 8.99
N GLU A 133 2.76 -5.11 9.82
CA GLU A 133 3.11 -3.77 10.29
C GLU A 133 4.12 -3.10 9.36
N TYR A 134 3.81 -1.89 8.91
CA TYR A 134 4.66 -1.09 8.04
C TYR A 134 4.87 0.30 8.62
N ASP A 135 6.08 0.85 8.42
CA ASP A 135 6.30 2.27 8.61
C ASP A 135 5.52 3.07 7.57
N SER A 136 4.82 4.12 8.00
CA SER A 136 3.84 4.78 7.15
C SER A 136 3.74 6.27 7.45
N LEU A 137 3.51 7.05 6.40
CA LEU A 137 2.94 8.37 6.52
C LEU A 137 1.42 8.22 6.62
N ILE A 138 0.87 8.60 7.75
CA ILE A 138 -0.57 8.61 8.00
C ILE A 138 -1.06 10.04 7.92
N VAL A 139 -2.09 10.28 7.11
CA VAL A 139 -2.77 11.59 7.01
C VAL A 139 -4.24 11.40 7.33
N GLU A 140 -4.68 12.03 8.39
CA GLU A 140 -6.05 11.93 8.91
C GLU A 140 -6.80 13.22 8.57
N LEU A 141 -7.93 13.09 7.85
CA LEU A 141 -8.81 14.19 7.49
C LEU A 141 -9.98 14.24 8.49
N GLY A 142 -10.30 15.42 8.99
CA GLY A 142 -11.40 15.60 9.95
C GLY A 142 -10.99 15.47 11.43
N SER A 143 -9.70 15.44 11.73
CA SER A 143 -9.15 15.36 13.08
C SER A 143 -8.85 16.75 13.66
#